data_53d1e9f10ad5525390e3d93093364e3c
#
_entry.id   53d1e9f10ad5525390e3d93093364e3c
#
_cell.length_a   1.000
_cell.length_b   1.000
_cell.length_c   1.000
_cell.angle_alpha   90.00
_cell.angle_beta   90.00
_cell.angle_gamma   90.00
#
_symmetry.space_group_name_H-M   'P 1'
#
loop_
_entity.id
_entity.type
_entity.pdbx_description
1 polymer ?
#
loop_
_entity_poly.entity_id
_entity_poly.type
_entity_poly.pdbx_seq_one_letter_code
_entity_poly.pdbx_strand_id
1 'polypeptide(L)'
;MNLPTTIKNKNGFLHSPAAGYDGVFDWSWTQGCFGNGRITPMDFDGVVERKGNFILFETKNLGVSIPSGQMYTLEAAHRLGCFTIFLIHGKTEPESAQIWYPGVGKREIHEGVDAIKEKVRSWYAYAEKNPKKGIDVSFLNKRVEQLGEENTLLKSQIERAASLAAQLLDALRV
;
A
#
# COMPACT_ATOMS: atom_id res chain seq x y z
N MET A 1 -21.15 -3.51 30.61
CA MET A 1 -21.34 -2.55 29.52
C MET A 1 -21.61 -3.36 28.27
N ASN A 2 -22.84 -3.34 27.75
CA ASN A 2 -23.13 -3.98 26.49
C ASN A 2 -22.53 -3.12 25.39
N LEU A 3 -21.40 -3.52 24.86
CA LEU A 3 -20.86 -2.96 23.64
C LEU A 3 -21.89 -3.16 22.52
N PRO A 4 -22.13 -2.15 21.68
CA PRO A 4 -23.07 -2.31 20.61
C PRO A 4 -22.59 -3.42 19.69
N THR A 5 -23.29 -4.53 19.69
CA THR A 5 -23.16 -5.66 18.75
C THR A 5 -23.36 -5.23 17.29
N THR A 6 -23.46 -3.96 17.07
CA THR A 6 -23.77 -3.35 15.79
C THR A 6 -22.59 -3.04 14.94
N ILE A 7 -21.47 -3.37 15.42
CA ILE A 7 -20.31 -2.95 14.72
C ILE A 7 -20.23 -3.69 13.43
N LYS A 8 -20.43 -2.99 12.38
CA LYS A 8 -19.93 -3.29 11.03
C LYS A 8 -20.49 -4.55 10.36
N ASN A 9 -21.16 -5.43 11.11
CA ASN A 9 -21.63 -6.69 10.59
C ASN A 9 -23.09 -6.97 10.88
N LYS A 10 -23.87 -5.93 10.97
CA LYS A 10 -25.31 -6.04 11.19
C LYS A 10 -26.00 -7.00 10.23
N ASN A 11 -25.39 -7.30 9.12
CA ASN A 11 -25.91 -8.17 8.08
C ASN A 11 -25.15 -9.49 7.95
N GLY A 12 -24.24 -9.82 8.86
CA GLY A 12 -23.44 -11.04 8.77
C GLY A 12 -22.59 -11.13 7.49
N PHE A 13 -22.51 -10.03 6.75
CA PHE A 13 -22.07 -10.04 5.37
C PHE A 13 -20.55 -10.14 5.22
N LEU A 14 -19.80 -9.61 6.16
CA LEU A 14 -18.38 -9.49 5.94
C LEU A 14 -17.53 -10.38 6.83
N HIS A 15 -17.96 -10.63 8.03
CA HIS A 15 -17.29 -11.54 8.94
C HIS A 15 -18.32 -12.16 9.88
N SER A 16 -18.35 -13.46 10.00
CA SER A 16 -18.74 -14.03 11.28
C SER A 16 -17.72 -13.51 12.27
N PRO A 17 -18.11 -12.76 13.32
CA PRO A 17 -17.16 -12.43 14.35
C PRO A 17 -16.57 -13.75 14.85
N ALA A 18 -15.27 -13.92 14.70
CA ALA A 18 -14.59 -15.00 15.38
C ALA A 18 -14.98 -14.89 16.84
N ALA A 19 -15.34 -15.99 17.46
CA ALA A 19 -15.75 -15.98 18.85
C ALA A 19 -14.68 -15.27 19.68
N GLY A 20 -15.06 -14.16 20.35
CA GLY A 20 -14.15 -13.35 21.15
C GLY A 20 -13.59 -12.08 20.50
N TYR A 21 -13.92 -11.77 19.24
CA TYR A 21 -13.56 -10.50 18.63
C TYR A 21 -14.70 -9.48 18.79
N ASP A 22 -14.46 -8.42 19.54
CA ASP A 22 -15.44 -7.36 19.82
C ASP A 22 -15.33 -6.16 18.85
N GLY A 23 -14.41 -6.22 17.90
CA GLY A 23 -14.16 -5.16 16.94
C GLY A 23 -13.27 -4.03 17.44
N VAL A 24 -12.77 -4.13 18.65
CA VAL A 24 -11.85 -3.16 19.26
C VAL A 24 -10.57 -3.89 19.68
N PHE A 25 -9.47 -3.49 19.12
CA PHE A 25 -8.16 -3.97 19.55
C PHE A 25 -7.37 -2.81 20.18
N ASP A 26 -6.80 -3.04 21.37
CA ASP A 26 -5.99 -2.03 22.03
C ASP A 26 -4.57 -2.00 21.43
N TRP A 27 -4.26 -0.92 20.73
CA TRP A 27 -2.96 -0.68 20.12
C TRP A 27 -1.98 0.06 21.01
N SER A 28 -2.33 0.37 22.26
CA SER A 28 -1.49 1.16 23.18
C SER A 28 -0.10 0.54 23.43
N TRP A 29 0.02 -0.79 23.32
CA TRP A 29 1.29 -1.52 23.46
C TRP A 29 2.31 -1.16 22.37
N THR A 30 1.88 -0.55 21.26
CA THR A 30 2.78 -0.11 20.18
C THR A 30 3.42 1.24 20.44
N GLN A 31 3.07 1.89 21.54
CA GLN A 31 3.63 3.20 21.88
C GLN A 31 5.16 3.13 22.01
N GLY A 32 5.84 4.02 21.25
CA GLY A 32 7.30 4.05 21.18
C GLY A 32 7.94 3.05 20.19
N CYS A 33 7.17 2.11 19.63
CA CYS A 33 7.69 1.15 18.64
C CYS A 33 8.08 1.82 17.31
N PHE A 34 7.48 2.96 16.98
CA PHE A 34 7.68 3.67 15.71
C PHE A 34 8.53 4.95 15.88
N GLY A 35 9.50 4.90 16.79
CA GLY A 35 10.37 6.04 17.09
C GLY A 35 9.69 7.13 17.90
N ASN A 36 10.23 8.36 17.84
CA ASN A 36 9.74 9.50 18.62
C ASN A 36 8.58 10.26 17.95
N GLY A 37 8.04 9.73 16.84
CA GLY A 37 6.92 10.34 16.10
C GLY A 37 5.56 10.04 16.74
N ARG A 38 4.52 10.56 16.09
CA ARG A 38 3.12 10.28 16.45
C ARG A 38 2.51 9.19 15.55
N ILE A 39 3.34 8.24 15.09
CA ILE A 39 2.88 7.14 14.25
C ILE A 39 2.18 6.13 15.15
N THR A 40 0.96 5.77 14.78
CA THR A 40 0.16 4.75 15.45
C THR A 40 -0.49 3.85 14.39
N PRO A 41 -0.80 2.59 14.71
CA PRO A 41 -1.61 1.76 13.86
C PRO A 41 -2.94 2.45 13.50
N MET A 42 -3.42 2.20 12.30
CA MET A 42 -4.72 2.67 11.84
C MET A 42 -5.52 1.51 11.23
N ASP A 43 -6.83 1.58 11.35
CA ASP A 43 -7.72 0.63 10.73
C ASP A 43 -8.11 1.08 9.31
N PHE A 44 -8.34 0.11 8.44
CA PHE A 44 -9.05 0.31 7.18
C PHE A 44 -10.49 -0.20 7.33
N ASP A 45 -11.46 0.53 6.82
CA ASP A 45 -12.87 0.14 6.94
C ASP A 45 -13.21 -1.10 6.11
N GLY A 46 -12.52 -1.31 5.00
CA GLY A 46 -12.66 -2.52 4.23
C GLY A 46 -11.55 -2.69 3.19
N VAL A 47 -11.16 -3.94 2.98
CA VAL A 47 -10.21 -4.32 1.94
C VAL A 47 -10.72 -5.56 1.22
N VAL A 48 -10.70 -5.55 -0.10
CA VAL A 48 -10.97 -6.72 -0.93
C VAL A 48 -9.80 -6.95 -1.87
N GLU A 49 -9.35 -8.18 -1.94
CA GLU A 49 -8.29 -8.63 -2.84
C GLU A 49 -8.87 -9.44 -4.00
N ARG A 50 -8.36 -9.20 -5.21
CA ARG A 50 -8.61 -10.05 -6.36
C ARG A 50 -7.42 -10.09 -7.30
N LYS A 51 -6.77 -11.25 -7.40
CA LYS A 51 -5.64 -11.52 -8.31
C LYS A 51 -4.52 -10.47 -8.20
N GLY A 52 -4.14 -10.10 -6.96
CA GLY A 52 -3.10 -9.12 -6.68
C GLY A 52 -3.52 -7.65 -6.87
N ASN A 53 -4.78 -7.40 -7.22
CA ASN A 53 -5.37 -6.08 -7.16
C ASN A 53 -6.16 -5.93 -5.86
N PHE A 54 -6.13 -4.75 -5.28
CA PHE A 54 -6.81 -4.45 -4.03
C PHE A 54 -7.78 -3.30 -4.22
N ILE A 55 -8.93 -3.39 -3.60
CA ILE A 55 -9.81 -2.26 -3.36
C ILE A 55 -9.79 -1.96 -1.86
N LEU A 56 -9.56 -0.71 -1.51
CA LEU A 56 -9.53 -0.23 -0.15
C LEU A 56 -10.66 0.76 0.03
N PHE A 57 -11.52 0.48 1.01
CA PHE A 57 -12.62 1.35 1.38
C PHE A 57 -12.26 2.14 2.63
N GLU A 58 -12.48 3.43 2.57
CA GLU A 58 -12.42 4.35 3.70
C GLU A 58 -13.71 5.16 3.74
N THR A 59 -14.37 5.18 4.88
CA THR A 59 -15.67 5.82 5.06
C THR A 59 -15.57 7.05 5.95
N LYS A 60 -16.29 8.09 5.59
CA LYS A 60 -16.41 9.32 6.36
C LYS A 60 -17.86 9.83 6.33
N ASN A 61 -18.28 10.49 7.39
CA ASN A 61 -19.50 11.25 7.33
C ASN A 61 -19.37 12.41 6.31
N LEU A 62 -20.51 12.86 5.77
CA LEU A 62 -20.52 14.01 4.88
C LEU A 62 -19.86 15.22 5.52
N GLY A 63 -19.03 15.92 4.75
CA GLY A 63 -18.32 17.12 5.19
C GLY A 63 -17.13 16.86 6.14
N VAL A 64 -16.85 15.62 6.49
CA VAL A 64 -15.70 15.26 7.33
C VAL A 64 -14.48 15.02 6.46
N SER A 65 -13.41 15.76 6.72
CA SER A 65 -12.12 15.57 6.03
C SER A 65 -11.38 14.35 6.58
N ILE A 66 -10.56 13.76 5.73
CA ILE A 66 -9.66 12.68 6.15
C ILE A 66 -8.50 13.28 6.95
N PRO A 67 -8.17 12.72 8.13
CA PRO A 67 -6.98 13.12 8.86
C PRO A 67 -5.70 12.96 8.04
N SER A 68 -4.75 13.87 8.21
CA SER A 68 -3.51 13.89 7.41
C SER A 68 -2.73 12.56 7.49
N GLY A 69 -2.65 11.93 8.65
CA GLY A 69 -1.98 10.64 8.81
C GLY A 69 -2.64 9.54 7.97
N GLN A 70 -3.96 9.51 7.95
CA GLN A 70 -4.73 8.57 7.12
C GLN A 70 -4.54 8.86 5.63
N MET A 71 -4.55 10.13 5.23
CA MET A 71 -4.30 10.56 3.86
C MET A 71 -2.93 10.10 3.36
N TYR A 72 -1.87 10.28 4.15
CA TYR A 72 -0.53 9.80 3.80
C TYR A 72 -0.47 8.29 3.56
N THR A 73 -1.17 7.52 4.39
CA THR A 73 -1.22 6.06 4.23
C THR A 73 -1.98 5.65 2.96
N LEU A 74 -3.12 6.29 2.69
CA LEU A 74 -3.90 6.04 1.47
C LEU A 74 -3.11 6.39 0.20
N GLU A 75 -2.42 7.53 0.21
CA GLU A 75 -1.55 7.95 -0.90
C GLU A 75 -0.36 7.01 -1.09
N ALA A 76 0.23 6.50 0.00
CA ALA A 76 1.30 5.51 -0.07
C ALA A 76 0.81 4.20 -0.67
N ALA A 77 -0.34 3.70 -0.24
CA ALA A 77 -0.97 2.52 -0.81
C ALA A 77 -1.29 2.71 -2.30
N HIS A 78 -1.87 3.85 -2.67
CA HIS A 78 -2.19 4.18 -4.06
C HIS A 78 -0.95 4.18 -4.97
N ARG A 79 0.19 4.70 -4.49
CA ARG A 79 1.47 4.71 -5.24
C ARG A 79 2.02 3.32 -5.53
N LEU A 80 1.63 2.28 -4.80
CA LEU A 80 2.02 0.90 -5.10
C LEU A 80 1.43 0.36 -6.42
N GLY A 81 0.45 1.04 -7.00
CA GLY A 81 -0.09 0.71 -8.32
C GLY A 81 -0.99 -0.53 -8.35
N CYS A 82 -1.27 -1.15 -7.22
CA CYS A 82 -2.21 -2.28 -7.09
C CYS A 82 -3.45 -1.95 -6.25
N PHE A 83 -3.47 -0.78 -5.60
CA PHE A 83 -4.61 -0.34 -4.79
C PHE A 83 -5.48 0.65 -5.55
N THR A 84 -6.78 0.34 -5.61
CA THR A 84 -7.84 1.30 -5.94
C THR A 84 -8.44 1.77 -4.62
N ILE A 85 -8.51 3.08 -4.40
CA ILE A 85 -9.03 3.65 -3.17
C ILE A 85 -10.44 4.17 -3.41
N PHE A 86 -11.38 3.80 -2.54
CA PHE A 86 -12.72 4.33 -2.49
C PHE A 86 -12.91 5.13 -1.19
N LEU A 87 -12.89 6.45 -1.29
CA LEU A 87 -13.26 7.34 -0.21
C LEU A 87 -14.76 7.56 -0.25
N ILE A 88 -15.48 6.90 0.64
CA ILE A 88 -16.93 6.89 0.66
C ILE A 88 -17.41 7.89 1.70
N HIS A 89 -18.32 8.75 1.30
CA HIS A 89 -19.02 9.64 2.20
C HIS A 89 -20.47 9.21 2.35
N GLY A 90 -20.95 9.21 3.58
CA GLY A 90 -22.31 8.81 3.94
C GLY A 90 -22.38 8.43 5.41
N LYS A 91 -23.59 8.24 5.93
CA LYS A 91 -23.81 7.90 7.35
C LYS A 91 -24.05 6.40 7.55
N THR A 92 -25.07 5.87 6.93
CA THR A 92 -25.45 4.43 7.00
C THR A 92 -25.34 3.78 5.65
N GLU A 93 -25.48 4.55 4.60
CA GLU A 93 -25.32 4.14 3.22
C GLU A 93 -24.39 5.10 2.49
N PRO A 94 -23.74 4.64 1.42
CA PRO A 94 -22.91 5.51 0.59
C PRO A 94 -23.77 6.57 -0.11
N GLU A 95 -23.42 7.83 0.08
CA GLU A 95 -24.02 8.96 -0.63
C GLU A 95 -23.15 9.40 -1.81
N SER A 96 -21.83 9.42 -1.59
CA SER A 96 -20.85 9.67 -2.65
C SER A 96 -19.56 8.90 -2.41
N ALA A 97 -18.78 8.72 -3.44
CA ALA A 97 -17.44 8.16 -3.35
C ALA A 97 -16.47 8.89 -4.27
N GLN A 98 -15.28 9.21 -3.76
CA GLN A 98 -14.16 9.61 -4.57
C GLN A 98 -13.28 8.39 -4.83
N ILE A 99 -13.02 8.08 -6.11
CA ILE A 99 -12.27 6.90 -6.51
C ILE A 99 -10.91 7.30 -7.06
N TRP A 100 -9.86 6.65 -6.56
CA TRP A 100 -8.47 6.83 -7.00
C TRP A 100 -8.02 5.56 -7.70
N TYR A 101 -7.84 5.63 -9.00
CA TYR A 101 -7.39 4.48 -9.80
C TYR A 101 -5.86 4.38 -9.80
N PRO A 102 -5.28 3.15 -9.71
CA PRO A 102 -3.85 2.94 -9.70
C PRO A 102 -3.17 3.55 -10.94
N GLY A 103 -2.07 4.26 -10.72
CA GLY A 103 -1.28 4.85 -11.80
C GLY A 103 -1.94 6.02 -12.54
N VAL A 104 -3.13 6.43 -12.13
CA VAL A 104 -3.86 7.56 -12.72
C VAL A 104 -3.98 8.65 -11.67
N GLY A 105 -3.48 9.85 -11.99
CA GLY A 105 -3.61 11.00 -11.08
C GLY A 105 -5.04 11.54 -10.95
N LYS A 106 -5.96 11.01 -11.76
CA LYS A 106 -7.35 11.45 -11.77
C LYS A 106 -8.13 10.79 -10.65
N ARG A 107 -8.88 11.61 -9.92
CA ARG A 107 -9.84 11.20 -8.89
C ARG A 107 -11.24 11.47 -9.44
N GLU A 108 -12.09 10.44 -9.47
CA GLU A 108 -13.46 10.55 -9.96
C GLU A 108 -14.43 10.56 -8.78
N ILE A 109 -15.46 11.42 -8.86
CA ILE A 109 -16.53 11.47 -7.86
C ILE A 109 -17.77 10.83 -8.47
N HIS A 110 -18.39 9.96 -7.70
CA HIS A 110 -19.63 9.27 -8.04
C HIS A 110 -20.64 9.47 -6.92
N GLU A 111 -21.87 9.80 -7.29
CA GLU A 111 -22.95 10.05 -6.34
C GLU A 111 -23.98 8.92 -6.39
N GLY A 112 -24.48 8.57 -5.23
CA GLY A 112 -25.50 7.54 -5.04
C GLY A 112 -24.93 6.12 -5.03
N VAL A 113 -25.59 5.28 -4.24
CA VAL A 113 -25.17 3.91 -3.97
C VAL A 113 -25.07 3.04 -5.22
N ASP A 114 -25.95 3.22 -6.19
CA ASP A 114 -25.95 2.39 -7.40
C ASP A 114 -24.78 2.70 -8.32
N ALA A 115 -24.42 3.99 -8.46
CA ALA A 115 -23.23 4.38 -9.21
C ALA A 115 -21.95 3.83 -8.55
N ILE A 116 -21.88 3.86 -7.24
CA ILE A 116 -20.74 3.31 -6.48
C ILE A 116 -20.68 1.78 -6.63
N LYS A 117 -21.80 1.07 -6.52
CA LYS A 117 -21.87 -0.39 -6.76
C LYS A 117 -21.39 -0.76 -8.15
N GLU A 118 -21.75 0.02 -9.16
CA GLU A 118 -21.30 -0.22 -10.54
C GLU A 118 -19.79 -0.08 -10.66
N LYS A 119 -19.19 0.89 -9.98
CA LYS A 119 -17.73 1.04 -9.96
C LYS A 119 -17.02 -0.11 -9.24
N VAL A 120 -17.60 -0.64 -8.18
CA VAL A 120 -17.08 -1.85 -7.51
C VAL A 120 -17.15 -3.06 -8.45
N ARG A 121 -18.27 -3.26 -9.18
CA ARG A 121 -18.39 -4.33 -10.17
C ARG A 121 -17.36 -4.17 -11.30
N SER A 122 -17.21 -2.95 -11.80
CA SER A 122 -16.22 -2.62 -12.84
C SER A 122 -14.80 -2.91 -12.38
N TRP A 123 -14.47 -2.55 -11.13
CA TRP A 123 -13.18 -2.88 -10.54
C TRP A 123 -12.97 -4.40 -10.48
N TYR A 124 -13.97 -5.15 -10.02
CA TYR A 124 -13.88 -6.61 -9.94
C TYR A 124 -13.64 -7.23 -11.32
N ALA A 125 -14.42 -6.82 -12.32
CA ALA A 125 -14.25 -7.28 -13.69
C ALA A 125 -12.87 -6.95 -14.27
N TYR A 126 -12.33 -5.77 -13.94
CA TYR A 126 -10.97 -5.37 -14.29
C TYR A 126 -9.93 -6.27 -13.62
N ALA A 127 -10.04 -6.47 -12.31
CA ALA A 127 -9.11 -7.30 -11.54
C ALA A 127 -9.07 -8.77 -12.04
N GLU A 128 -10.23 -9.31 -12.43
CA GLU A 128 -10.32 -10.65 -13.02
C GLU A 128 -9.52 -10.78 -14.32
N LYS A 129 -9.55 -9.75 -15.16
CA LYS A 129 -8.88 -9.73 -16.47
C LYS A 129 -7.41 -9.31 -16.40
N ASN A 130 -7.02 -8.62 -15.33
CA ASN A 130 -5.70 -8.00 -15.20
C ASN A 130 -5.00 -8.43 -13.91
N PRO A 131 -4.65 -9.72 -13.77
CA PRO A 131 -3.94 -10.18 -12.58
C PRO A 131 -2.62 -9.43 -12.43
N LYS A 132 -2.35 -8.91 -11.25
CA LYS A 132 -1.05 -8.39 -10.88
C LYS A 132 -0.17 -9.57 -10.54
N LYS A 133 0.82 -9.82 -11.35
CA LYS A 133 1.90 -10.74 -10.99
C LYS A 133 2.61 -10.13 -9.77
N GLY A 134 2.85 -10.92 -8.75
CA GLY A 134 3.76 -10.53 -7.67
C GLY A 134 5.08 -10.05 -8.27
N ILE A 135 5.80 -9.22 -7.54
CA ILE A 135 7.15 -8.82 -7.95
C ILE A 135 7.91 -10.11 -8.23
N ASP A 136 8.39 -10.27 -9.46
CA ASP A 136 9.21 -11.42 -9.82
C ASP A 136 10.57 -11.29 -9.13
N VAL A 137 10.60 -11.77 -7.91
CA VAL A 137 11.80 -11.74 -7.07
C VAL A 137 12.96 -12.46 -7.74
N SER A 138 12.68 -13.43 -8.61
CA SER A 138 13.71 -14.17 -9.35
C SER A 138 14.46 -13.25 -10.33
N PHE A 139 13.75 -12.37 -11.00
CA PHE A 139 14.37 -11.36 -11.87
C PHE A 139 15.22 -10.37 -11.09
N LEU A 140 14.71 -9.88 -9.94
CA LEU A 140 15.45 -8.95 -9.09
C LEU A 140 16.71 -9.61 -8.52
N ASN A 141 16.62 -10.85 -8.06
CA ASN A 141 17.77 -11.61 -7.56
C ASN A 141 18.85 -11.79 -8.62
N LYS A 142 18.48 -12.17 -9.85
CA LYS A 142 19.44 -12.27 -10.97
C LYS A 142 20.11 -10.93 -11.26
N ARG A 143 19.36 -9.82 -11.18
CA ARG A 143 19.95 -8.49 -11.43
C ARG A 143 20.90 -8.08 -10.31
N VAL A 144 20.59 -8.42 -9.06
CA VAL A 144 21.48 -8.19 -7.90
C VAL A 144 22.77 -9.02 -8.05
N GLU A 145 22.70 -10.28 -8.46
CA GLU A 145 23.87 -11.11 -8.75
C GLU A 145 24.74 -10.49 -9.84
N GLN A 146 24.16 -10.13 -10.98
CA GLN A 146 24.89 -9.47 -12.07
C GLN A 146 25.60 -8.21 -11.63
N LEU A 147 24.91 -7.35 -10.87
CA LEU A 147 25.52 -6.12 -10.33
C LEU A 147 26.64 -6.43 -9.33
N GLY A 148 26.54 -7.52 -8.58
CA GLY A 148 27.59 -8.00 -7.70
C GLY A 148 28.84 -8.43 -8.45
N GLU A 149 28.69 -9.18 -9.56
CA GLU A 149 29.79 -9.58 -10.44
C GLU A 149 30.45 -8.36 -11.12
N GLU A 150 29.64 -7.46 -11.69
CA GLU A 150 30.14 -6.21 -12.28
C GLU A 150 30.94 -5.37 -11.27
N ASN A 151 30.47 -5.24 -10.05
CA ASN A 151 31.16 -4.52 -8.98
C ASN A 151 32.50 -5.17 -8.60
N THR A 152 32.55 -6.49 -8.57
CA THR A 152 33.77 -7.24 -8.27
C THR A 152 34.81 -7.04 -9.36
N LEU A 153 34.38 -7.08 -10.63
CA LEU A 153 35.26 -6.82 -11.77
C LEU A 153 35.81 -5.39 -11.75
N LEU A 154 34.96 -4.40 -11.51
CA LEU A 154 35.36 -2.99 -11.40
C LEU A 154 36.38 -2.78 -10.28
N LYS A 155 36.17 -3.39 -9.12
CA LYS A 155 37.15 -3.32 -8.02
C LYS A 155 38.51 -3.87 -8.43
N SER A 156 38.57 -5.01 -9.09
CA SER A 156 39.82 -5.59 -9.56
C SER A 156 40.53 -4.71 -10.60
N GLN A 157 39.79 -4.05 -11.48
CA GLN A 157 40.34 -3.09 -12.45
C GLN A 157 40.91 -1.85 -11.77
N ILE A 158 40.23 -1.33 -10.75
CA ILE A 158 40.72 -0.17 -9.96
C ILE A 158 42.02 -0.56 -9.25
N GLU A 159 42.10 -1.72 -8.62
CA GLU A 159 43.30 -2.21 -7.94
C GLU A 159 44.49 -2.36 -8.91
N ARG A 160 44.25 -2.92 -10.12
CA ARG A 160 45.24 -3.00 -11.17
C ARG A 160 45.74 -1.61 -11.63
N ALA A 161 44.82 -0.69 -11.87
CA ALA A 161 45.17 0.68 -12.26
C ALA A 161 45.97 1.40 -11.18
N ALA A 162 45.59 1.26 -9.91
CA ALA A 162 46.32 1.80 -8.78
C ALA A 162 47.75 1.23 -8.68
N SER A 163 47.91 -0.12 -8.87
CA SER A 163 49.22 -0.76 -8.88
C SER A 163 50.12 -0.25 -10.02
N LEU A 164 49.56 -0.13 -11.22
CA LEU A 164 50.32 0.43 -12.38
C LEU A 164 50.72 1.90 -12.16
N ALA A 165 49.84 2.71 -11.58
CA ALA A 165 50.13 4.08 -11.26
C ALA A 165 51.27 4.21 -10.23
N ALA A 166 51.29 3.33 -9.22
CA ALA A 166 52.37 3.28 -8.24
C ALA A 166 53.71 2.93 -8.86
N GLN A 167 53.73 1.90 -9.74
CA GLN A 167 54.93 1.49 -10.46
C GLN A 167 55.51 2.60 -11.38
N LEU A 168 54.60 3.35 -12.06
CA LEU A 168 55.00 4.50 -12.88
C LEU A 168 55.60 5.65 -12.05
N LEU A 169 55.00 5.92 -10.91
CA LEU A 169 55.54 6.94 -10.00
C LEU A 169 56.92 6.58 -9.44
N ASP A 170 57.14 5.33 -9.11
CA ASP A 170 58.44 4.85 -8.66
C ASP A 170 59.50 4.91 -9.79
N ALA A 171 59.14 4.55 -11.02
CA ALA A 171 60.02 4.65 -12.18
C ALA A 171 60.41 6.13 -12.53
N LEU A 172 59.56 7.09 -12.22
CA LEU A 172 59.81 8.51 -12.45
C LEU A 172 60.63 9.19 -11.33
N ARG A 173 60.90 8.51 -10.23
CA ARG A 173 61.71 9.01 -9.11
C ARG A 173 63.20 8.71 -9.24
N VAL A 174 63.63 8.02 -10.30
CA VAL A 174 65.02 7.77 -10.67
C VAL A 174 65.55 8.89 -11.60
#